data_2b4574847b5a5cc3a39c3dc8e0459fef
#
_entry.id   2b4574847b5a5cc3a39c3dc8e0459fef
#
_cell.length_a   1.000
_cell.length_b   1.000
_cell.length_c   1.000
_cell.angle_alpha   90.00
_cell.angle_beta   90.00
_cell.angle_gamma   90.00
#
_symmetry.space_group_name_H-M   'P 1'
#
loop_
_entity.id
_entity.type
_entity.pdbx_description
1 polymer ?
#
loop_
_entity_poly.entity_id
_entity_poly.type
_entity_poly.pdbx_seq_one_letter_code
_entity_poly.pdbx_strand_id
1 'polypeptide(L)'
;MRIGLTSLAFDGKSMPSGIDYVEDVPTKRTSSADDMLGFLHGVDAGQFGTSKFENVCRRALEKWSERGYNSFIYGSPTTRQVPVQSKLGMIQSICRLLPQTSHHKHFLIELLDCQALSDYKTVRQVADAVSMIPNNWSVGVVLDLGEAVRSGMTTSDIINMPRIERFHLRGVDAEEPFDVKRMASQVSLLDRWLDYYDPAVVDLTFESRAADSHYREFIDFADRRWNA
;
A
#
# COMPACT_ATOMS: atom_id res chain seq x y z
N MET A 1 14.66 -3.69 -7.10
CA MET A 1 13.25 -3.39 -6.71
C MET A 1 12.39 -4.58 -7.05
N ARG A 2 11.56 -5.09 -6.14
CA ARG A 2 10.57 -6.10 -6.50
C ARG A 2 9.36 -5.45 -7.13
N ILE A 3 8.81 -6.08 -8.16
CA ILE A 3 7.67 -5.58 -8.94
C ILE A 3 6.43 -6.41 -8.61
N GLY A 4 5.37 -5.75 -8.21
CA GLY A 4 4.10 -6.35 -7.86
C GLY A 4 2.91 -5.86 -8.68
N LEU A 5 1.82 -6.62 -8.62
CA LEU A 5 0.52 -6.24 -9.16
C LEU A 5 -0.56 -6.42 -8.10
N THR A 6 -1.61 -5.59 -8.17
CA THR A 6 -2.85 -5.93 -7.47
C THR A 6 -3.62 -6.99 -8.24
N SER A 7 -4.38 -7.83 -7.55
CA SER A 7 -5.24 -8.85 -8.17
C SER A 7 -6.33 -8.26 -9.08
N LEU A 8 -6.52 -6.95 -9.05
CA LEU A 8 -7.39 -6.23 -9.98
C LEU A 8 -6.84 -6.16 -11.39
N ALA A 9 -5.51 -6.23 -11.54
CA ALA A 9 -4.81 -6.02 -12.82
C ALA A 9 -4.81 -7.25 -13.74
N PHE A 10 -5.24 -8.42 -13.26
CA PHE A 10 -5.26 -9.65 -14.07
C PHE A 10 -6.36 -10.63 -13.64
N ASP A 11 -6.65 -11.62 -14.50
CA ASP A 11 -7.76 -12.57 -14.28
C ASP A 11 -7.51 -13.67 -13.22
N GLY A 12 -6.36 -13.65 -12.55
CA GLY A 12 -6.09 -14.47 -11.36
C GLY A 12 -5.88 -15.97 -11.60
N LYS A 13 -5.74 -16.41 -12.85
CA LYS A 13 -5.56 -17.84 -13.17
C LYS A 13 -4.12 -18.32 -12.98
N SER A 14 -3.17 -17.44 -13.25
CA SER A 14 -1.74 -17.69 -13.02
C SER A 14 -1.05 -16.37 -12.80
N MET A 15 -0.02 -16.36 -11.96
CA MET A 15 0.82 -15.20 -11.76
C MET A 15 1.51 -14.83 -13.09
N PRO A 16 1.44 -13.56 -13.52
CA PRO A 16 2.13 -13.12 -14.72
C PRO A 16 3.64 -13.31 -14.61
N SER A 17 4.31 -13.63 -15.73
CA SER A 17 5.77 -13.68 -15.75
C SER A 17 6.37 -12.29 -15.54
N GLY A 18 7.49 -12.21 -14.80
CA GLY A 18 8.17 -10.94 -14.48
C GLY A 18 7.57 -10.20 -13.29
N ILE A 19 6.64 -10.81 -12.56
CA ILE A 19 6.09 -10.29 -11.32
C ILE A 19 6.65 -11.07 -10.13
N ASP A 20 7.08 -10.35 -9.11
CA ASP A 20 7.66 -10.92 -7.90
C ASP A 20 6.63 -11.24 -6.83
N TYR A 21 5.50 -10.51 -6.81
CA TYR A 21 4.44 -10.72 -5.82
C TYR A 21 3.07 -10.17 -6.30
N VAL A 22 2.02 -10.61 -5.63
CA VAL A 22 0.63 -10.17 -5.88
C VAL A 22 -0.02 -9.71 -4.60
N GLU A 23 -0.71 -8.58 -4.69
CA GLU A 23 -1.57 -8.06 -3.63
C GLU A 23 -3.04 -8.37 -3.93
N ASP A 24 -3.65 -9.21 -3.10
CA ASP A 24 -5.08 -9.47 -3.19
C ASP A 24 -5.90 -8.31 -2.63
N VAL A 25 -7.01 -8.04 -3.27
CA VAL A 25 -8.05 -7.17 -2.70
C VAL A 25 -9.21 -8.03 -2.16
N PRO A 26 -9.97 -7.54 -1.15
CA PRO A 26 -11.04 -8.32 -0.53
C PRO A 26 -12.10 -8.83 -1.51
N THR A 27 -12.33 -8.10 -2.59
CA THR A 27 -13.34 -8.40 -3.62
C THR A 27 -12.84 -9.31 -4.72
N LYS A 28 -11.52 -9.41 -4.92
CA LYS A 28 -10.90 -10.27 -5.95
C LYS A 28 -9.63 -10.91 -5.38
N ARG A 29 -9.67 -12.22 -5.22
CA ARG A 29 -8.60 -13.01 -4.60
C ARG A 29 -8.05 -14.03 -5.57
N THR A 30 -6.76 -14.27 -5.46
CA THR A 30 -6.04 -15.28 -6.23
C THR A 30 -5.58 -16.43 -5.33
N SER A 31 -5.14 -17.53 -5.91
CA SER A 31 -4.60 -18.65 -5.15
C SER A 31 -3.12 -18.47 -4.75
N SER A 32 -2.47 -17.46 -5.32
CA SER A 32 -1.02 -17.25 -5.22
C SER A 32 -0.61 -15.86 -4.75
N ALA A 33 -1.52 -15.12 -4.14
CA ALA A 33 -1.19 -13.80 -3.63
C ALA A 33 -0.34 -13.87 -2.37
N ASP A 34 0.63 -12.97 -2.29
CA ASP A 34 1.56 -12.85 -1.18
C ASP A 34 1.04 -11.91 -0.08
N ASP A 35 0.29 -10.89 -0.47
CA ASP A 35 -0.12 -9.80 0.40
C ASP A 35 -1.62 -9.53 0.30
N MET A 36 -2.20 -8.94 1.36
CA MET A 36 -3.61 -8.57 1.42
C MET A 36 -3.76 -7.05 1.51
N LEU A 37 -4.14 -6.43 0.41
CA LEU A 37 -4.50 -5.01 0.35
C LEU A 37 -5.90 -4.78 0.92
N GLY A 38 -6.04 -3.76 1.77
CA GLY A 38 -7.34 -3.40 2.34
C GLY A 38 -7.92 -4.43 3.29
N PHE A 39 -7.10 -5.07 4.12
CA PHE A 39 -7.50 -6.17 5.00
C PHE A 39 -8.64 -5.83 5.99
N LEU A 40 -8.86 -4.54 6.26
CA LEU A 40 -9.98 -4.02 7.05
C LEU A 40 -11.11 -3.45 6.17
N HIS A 41 -11.15 -3.79 4.90
CA HIS A 41 -12.22 -3.35 3.99
C HIS A 41 -13.59 -3.74 4.54
N GLY A 42 -14.52 -2.79 4.55
CA GLY A 42 -15.87 -2.98 5.07
C GLY A 42 -16.02 -2.83 6.59
N VAL A 43 -14.94 -2.54 7.31
CA VAL A 43 -15.03 -2.18 8.74
C VAL A 43 -15.56 -0.76 8.86
N ASP A 44 -16.57 -0.59 9.70
CA ASP A 44 -17.16 0.72 9.97
C ASP A 44 -16.15 1.62 10.69
N ALA A 45 -15.88 2.77 10.10
CA ALA A 45 -14.98 3.79 10.63
C ALA A 45 -15.39 4.29 12.02
N GLY A 46 -16.68 4.30 12.34
CA GLY A 46 -17.19 4.66 13.67
C GLY A 46 -16.79 3.70 14.80
N GLN A 47 -16.23 2.54 14.45
CA GLN A 47 -15.76 1.56 15.43
C GLN A 47 -14.30 1.76 15.84
N PHE A 48 -13.55 2.63 15.17
CA PHE A 48 -12.14 2.87 15.47
C PHE A 48 -11.93 3.37 16.90
N GLY A 49 -10.95 2.79 17.57
CA GLY A 49 -10.63 3.11 18.97
C GLY A 49 -11.53 2.46 20.02
N THR A 50 -12.45 1.60 19.62
CA THR A 50 -13.31 0.83 20.53
C THR A 50 -12.79 -0.60 20.71
N SER A 51 -13.16 -1.26 21.84
CA SER A 51 -12.86 -2.68 22.06
C SER A 51 -13.50 -3.58 20.98
N LYS A 52 -14.60 -3.14 20.39
CA LYS A 52 -15.23 -3.82 19.26
C LYS A 52 -14.33 -3.81 18.02
N PHE A 53 -13.64 -2.71 17.76
CA PHE A 53 -12.66 -2.60 16.69
C PHE A 53 -11.48 -3.57 16.90
N GLU A 54 -10.92 -3.65 18.11
CA GLU A 54 -9.83 -4.59 18.40
C GLU A 54 -10.23 -6.05 18.11
N ASN A 55 -11.45 -6.45 18.46
CA ASN A 55 -11.96 -7.78 18.14
C ASN A 55 -12.12 -8.02 16.64
N VAL A 56 -12.56 -7.00 15.88
CA VAL A 56 -12.67 -7.08 14.42
C VAL A 56 -11.28 -7.21 13.79
N CYS A 57 -10.32 -6.41 14.22
CA CYS A 57 -8.93 -6.48 13.75
C CYS A 57 -8.32 -7.85 14.03
N ARG A 58 -8.47 -8.36 15.26
CA ARG A 58 -7.97 -9.69 15.64
C ARG A 58 -8.51 -10.78 14.72
N ARG A 59 -9.81 -10.81 14.50
CA ARG A 59 -10.44 -11.79 13.60
C ARG A 59 -9.98 -11.63 12.14
N ALA A 60 -9.78 -10.40 11.69
CA ALA A 60 -9.27 -10.16 10.33
C ALA A 60 -7.83 -10.68 10.21
N LEU A 61 -6.96 -10.35 11.15
CA LEU A 61 -5.58 -10.82 11.18
C LEU A 61 -5.50 -12.35 11.23
N GLU A 62 -6.27 -13.00 12.10
CA GLU A 62 -6.35 -14.46 12.19
C GLU A 62 -6.79 -15.07 10.86
N LYS A 63 -7.96 -14.64 10.35
CA LYS A 63 -8.53 -15.12 9.09
C LYS A 63 -7.57 -15.02 7.90
N TRP A 64 -6.86 -13.89 7.77
CA TRP A 64 -5.97 -13.68 6.64
C TRP A 64 -4.60 -14.33 6.84
N SER A 65 -4.15 -14.46 8.11
CA SER A 65 -2.94 -15.22 8.44
C SER A 65 -3.08 -16.71 8.08
N GLU A 66 -4.25 -17.31 8.32
CA GLU A 66 -4.54 -18.70 7.92
C GLU A 66 -4.47 -18.92 6.41
N ARG A 67 -4.60 -17.87 5.61
CA ARG A 67 -4.49 -17.91 4.14
C ARG A 67 -3.08 -17.77 3.62
N GLY A 68 -2.10 -17.58 4.48
CA GLY A 68 -0.69 -17.54 4.11
C GLY A 68 -0.17 -16.20 3.62
N TYR A 69 -0.94 -15.09 3.70
CA TYR A 69 -0.44 -13.77 3.32
C TYR A 69 0.76 -13.36 4.16
N ASN A 70 1.77 -12.77 3.53
CA ASN A 70 2.99 -12.28 4.16
C ASN A 70 2.83 -10.90 4.77
N SER A 71 2.07 -10.02 4.11
CA SER A 71 1.82 -8.66 4.57
C SER A 71 0.32 -8.34 4.57
N PHE A 72 -0.04 -7.40 5.45
CA PHE A 72 -1.37 -6.81 5.50
C PHE A 72 -1.26 -5.32 5.24
N ILE A 73 -1.94 -4.84 4.21
CA ILE A 73 -1.90 -3.43 3.82
C ILE A 73 -3.21 -2.78 4.27
N TYR A 74 -3.09 -1.79 5.13
CA TYR A 74 -4.20 -0.95 5.52
C TYR A 74 -4.31 0.23 4.55
N GLY A 75 -5.28 0.16 3.70
CA GLY A 75 -5.69 1.22 2.78
C GLY A 75 -7.10 0.90 2.33
N SER A 76 -8.10 1.63 2.76
CA SER A 76 -9.47 1.38 2.36
C SER A 76 -10.20 2.69 2.10
N PRO A 77 -10.94 2.79 0.98
CA PRO A 77 -11.79 3.95 0.71
C PRO A 77 -12.75 4.29 1.84
N THR A 78 -13.25 3.29 2.57
CA THR A 78 -14.17 3.49 3.70
C THR A 78 -13.51 4.16 4.90
N THR A 79 -12.18 4.13 4.99
CA THR A 79 -11.42 4.72 6.10
C THR A 79 -10.83 6.08 5.76
N ARG A 80 -10.99 6.55 4.53
CA ARG A 80 -10.46 7.85 4.07
C ARG A 80 -11.05 9.03 4.84
N GLN A 81 -12.31 8.93 5.24
CA GLN A 81 -13.03 10.00 5.97
C GLN A 81 -12.81 9.99 7.48
N VAL A 82 -12.01 9.05 8.00
CA VAL A 82 -11.77 8.95 9.43
C VAL A 82 -10.82 10.05 9.89
N PRO A 83 -11.14 10.78 10.97
CA PRO A 83 -10.23 11.78 11.53
C PRO A 83 -8.86 11.20 11.84
N VAL A 84 -7.79 11.98 11.62
CA VAL A 84 -6.40 11.56 11.82
C VAL A 84 -6.16 10.95 13.18
N GLN A 85 -6.70 11.55 14.23
CA GLN A 85 -6.53 11.03 15.59
C GLN A 85 -7.12 9.62 15.75
N SER A 86 -8.22 9.33 15.09
CA SER A 86 -8.81 7.99 15.07
C SER A 86 -7.96 7.01 14.28
N LYS A 87 -7.35 7.45 13.16
CA LYS A 87 -6.38 6.65 12.38
C LYS A 87 -5.16 6.29 13.22
N LEU A 88 -4.59 7.24 13.95
CA LEU A 88 -3.45 7.00 14.85
C LEU A 88 -3.81 6.01 15.96
N GLY A 89 -4.95 6.17 16.59
CA GLY A 89 -5.46 5.23 17.60
C GLY A 89 -5.68 3.82 17.04
N MET A 90 -6.19 3.73 15.82
CA MET A 90 -6.33 2.48 15.09
C MET A 90 -4.98 1.81 14.81
N ILE A 91 -4.01 2.54 14.27
CA ILE A 91 -2.65 2.05 14.01
C ILE A 91 -2.02 1.51 15.29
N GLN A 92 -2.11 2.25 16.38
CA GLN A 92 -1.62 1.83 17.68
C GLN A 92 -2.31 0.54 18.18
N SER A 93 -3.62 0.41 17.95
CA SER A 93 -4.37 -0.80 18.32
C SER A 93 -3.91 -2.01 17.49
N ILE A 94 -3.73 -1.86 16.19
CA ILE A 94 -3.21 -2.92 15.32
C ILE A 94 -1.80 -3.33 15.78
N CYS A 95 -0.93 -2.36 16.00
CA CYS A 95 0.44 -2.64 16.47
C CYS A 95 0.49 -3.40 17.80
N ARG A 96 -0.48 -3.18 18.70
CA ARG A 96 -0.61 -3.96 19.94
C ARG A 96 -1.08 -5.40 19.68
N LEU A 97 -1.83 -5.63 18.62
CA LEU A 97 -2.36 -6.95 18.26
C LEU A 97 -1.37 -7.81 17.48
N LEU A 98 -0.52 -7.20 16.65
CA LEU A 98 0.44 -7.91 15.80
C LEU A 98 1.31 -8.92 16.58
N PRO A 99 1.91 -8.58 17.74
CA PRO A 99 2.72 -9.53 18.52
C PRO A 99 1.92 -10.69 19.12
N GLN A 100 0.60 -10.57 19.17
CA GLN A 100 -0.29 -11.58 19.72
C GLN A 100 -0.75 -12.58 18.66
N THR A 101 -0.46 -12.32 17.38
CA THR A 101 -0.73 -13.26 16.29
C THR A 101 0.42 -14.27 16.20
N SER A 102 0.12 -15.52 15.91
CA SER A 102 1.07 -16.63 15.88
C SER A 102 2.10 -16.54 14.75
N HIS A 103 2.01 -15.53 13.89
CA HIS A 103 2.89 -15.33 12.76
C HIS A 103 3.39 -13.90 12.73
N HIS A 104 4.71 -13.71 12.60
CA HIS A 104 5.33 -12.42 12.35
C HIS A 104 4.94 -11.93 10.95
N LYS A 105 3.85 -11.20 10.87
CA LYS A 105 3.38 -10.62 9.63
C LYS A 105 3.81 -9.16 9.53
N HIS A 106 4.00 -8.72 8.30
CA HIS A 106 4.33 -7.35 8.00
C HIS A 106 3.06 -6.51 7.86
N PHE A 107 3.00 -5.38 8.54
CA PHE A 107 1.88 -4.46 8.47
C PHE A 107 2.29 -3.18 7.75
N LEU A 108 1.66 -2.92 6.63
CA LEU A 108 1.89 -1.75 5.82
C LEU A 108 0.69 -0.80 5.91
N ILE A 109 0.97 0.48 6.09
CA ILE A 109 -0.05 1.52 6.14
C ILE A 109 0.04 2.29 4.84
N GLU A 110 -0.98 2.15 4.02
CA GLU A 110 -1.11 2.92 2.81
C GLU A 110 -1.57 4.34 3.13
N LEU A 111 -0.76 5.29 2.74
CA LEU A 111 -1.05 6.70 2.90
C LEU A 111 -1.97 7.13 1.76
N LEU A 112 -3.23 6.77 1.90
CA LEU A 112 -4.32 7.20 1.04
C LEU A 112 -5.08 8.27 1.77
N ASP A 113 -5.23 9.43 1.19
CA ASP A 113 -6.38 10.24 1.49
C ASP A 113 -6.39 11.63 0.88
N CYS A 114 -6.82 11.76 -0.34
CA CYS A 114 -6.96 13.07 -0.96
C CYS A 114 -8.21 13.84 -0.53
N GLN A 115 -9.19 13.22 0.11
CA GLN A 115 -10.41 13.97 0.51
C GLN A 115 -10.36 14.52 1.93
N ALA A 116 -9.72 13.81 2.86
CA ALA A 116 -9.48 14.32 4.21
C ALA A 116 -8.08 14.92 4.36
N LEU A 117 -7.20 14.64 3.42
CA LEU A 117 -5.79 15.00 3.40
C LEU A 117 -5.44 15.79 2.13
N SER A 118 -6.27 16.73 1.75
CA SER A 118 -5.79 17.82 0.90
C SER A 118 -4.55 18.51 1.49
N ASP A 119 -3.95 17.86 2.51
CA ASP A 119 -2.90 18.39 3.35
C ASP A 119 -1.83 17.33 3.56
N TYR A 120 -0.72 17.44 2.83
CA TYR A 120 0.55 16.79 3.08
C TYR A 120 0.88 16.63 4.58
N LYS A 121 0.51 17.62 5.40
CA LYS A 121 0.72 17.62 6.84
C LYS A 121 0.15 16.38 7.53
N THR A 122 -0.98 15.87 7.09
CA THR A 122 -1.60 14.70 7.73
C THR A 122 -0.98 13.41 7.25
N VAL A 123 -0.60 13.29 5.97
CA VAL A 123 0.20 12.18 5.47
C VAL A 123 1.49 12.08 6.29
N ARG A 124 2.16 13.19 6.51
CA ARG A 124 3.36 13.28 7.33
C ARG A 124 3.12 12.88 8.78
N GLN A 125 2.01 13.32 9.39
CA GLN A 125 1.67 12.94 10.77
C GLN A 125 1.47 11.43 10.93
N VAL A 126 0.85 10.77 9.96
CA VAL A 126 0.70 9.31 9.98
C VAL A 126 2.06 8.63 9.83
N ALA A 127 2.90 9.08 8.89
CA ALA A 127 4.23 8.54 8.68
C ALA A 127 5.12 8.73 9.94
N ASP A 128 5.07 9.90 10.56
CA ASP A 128 5.81 10.18 11.81
C ASP A 128 5.31 9.27 12.96
N ALA A 129 4.02 9.04 13.08
CA ALA A 129 3.47 8.11 14.07
C ALA A 129 3.92 6.67 13.84
N VAL A 130 3.98 6.23 12.57
CA VAL A 130 4.53 4.92 12.19
C VAL A 130 6.01 4.83 12.58
N SER A 131 6.78 5.89 12.35
CA SER A 131 8.20 5.90 12.69
C SER A 131 8.49 5.77 14.19
N MET A 132 7.55 6.14 15.05
CA MET A 132 7.66 6.00 16.51
C MET A 132 7.39 4.57 17.00
N ILE A 133 6.89 3.69 16.15
CA ILE A 133 6.67 2.28 16.49
C ILE A 133 8.04 1.58 16.57
N PRO A 134 8.29 0.74 17.58
CA PRO A 134 9.53 -0.01 17.68
C PRO A 134 9.86 -0.79 16.41
N ASN A 135 11.14 -0.79 16.02
CA ASN A 135 11.57 -1.44 14.77
C ASN A 135 11.35 -2.96 14.71
N ASN A 136 11.19 -3.60 15.88
CA ASN A 136 10.87 -5.04 15.97
C ASN A 136 9.41 -5.37 15.57
N TRP A 137 8.62 -4.39 15.23
CA TRP A 137 7.22 -4.55 14.90
C TRP A 137 7.00 -4.41 13.39
N SER A 138 7.73 -4.86 12.54
CA SER A 138 7.51 -4.97 11.08
C SER A 138 6.36 -4.08 10.53
N VAL A 139 6.45 -2.78 10.76
CA VAL A 139 5.45 -1.81 10.31
C VAL A 139 6.12 -0.83 9.36
N GLY A 140 5.56 -0.70 8.16
CA GLY A 140 6.05 0.19 7.12
C GLY A 140 4.96 1.06 6.52
N VAL A 141 5.34 1.87 5.55
CA VAL A 141 4.47 2.79 4.82
C VAL A 141 4.41 2.37 3.36
N VAL A 142 3.21 2.33 2.81
CA VAL A 142 2.97 2.32 1.37
C VAL A 142 2.59 3.74 0.95
N LEU A 143 3.28 4.29 -0.03
CA LEU A 143 2.96 5.58 -0.60
C LEU A 143 2.31 5.41 -1.97
N ASP A 144 1.03 5.79 -2.09
CA ASP A 144 0.36 5.92 -3.38
C ASP A 144 0.89 7.17 -4.09
N LEU A 145 1.62 6.97 -5.18
CA LEU A 145 2.23 8.05 -5.96
C LEU A 145 1.18 8.93 -6.65
N GLY A 146 0.03 8.37 -7.01
CA GLY A 146 -1.08 9.13 -7.57
C GLY A 146 -1.68 10.09 -6.54
N GLU A 147 -1.84 9.64 -5.30
CA GLU A 147 -2.29 10.50 -4.20
C GLU A 147 -1.23 11.55 -3.83
N ALA A 148 0.04 11.17 -3.81
CA ALA A 148 1.14 12.09 -3.55
C ALA A 148 1.14 13.25 -4.57
N VAL A 149 1.00 12.95 -5.86
CA VAL A 149 0.90 13.97 -6.92
C VAL A 149 -0.34 14.85 -6.74
N ARG A 150 -1.50 14.25 -6.46
CA ARG A 150 -2.74 15.02 -6.26
C ARG A 150 -2.67 15.94 -5.03
N SER A 151 -2.00 15.51 -4.00
CA SER A 151 -1.78 16.29 -2.77
C SER A 151 -0.69 17.36 -2.92
N GLY A 152 -0.06 17.46 -4.09
CA GLY A 152 1.00 18.43 -4.35
C GLY A 152 2.29 18.14 -3.59
N MET A 153 2.52 16.88 -3.20
CA MET A 153 3.77 16.48 -2.54
C MET A 153 4.97 16.69 -3.45
N THR A 154 6.01 17.26 -2.88
CA THR A 154 7.28 17.47 -3.57
C THR A 154 8.23 16.29 -3.35
N THR A 155 9.27 16.21 -4.14
CA THR A 155 10.36 15.24 -3.93
C THR A 155 10.95 15.35 -2.51
N SER A 156 11.16 16.57 -2.01
CA SER A 156 11.67 16.79 -0.65
C SER A 156 10.76 16.21 0.42
N ASP A 157 9.45 16.28 0.21
CA ASP A 157 8.47 15.72 1.14
C ASP A 157 8.59 14.21 1.22
N ILE A 158 8.74 13.56 0.07
CA ILE A 158 8.81 12.09 -0.03
C ILE A 158 10.17 11.57 0.46
N ILE A 159 11.28 12.21 0.09
CA ILE A 159 12.63 11.82 0.54
C ILE A 159 12.74 11.83 2.07
N ASN A 160 12.08 12.77 2.72
CA ASN A 160 12.10 12.89 4.17
C ASN A 160 10.99 12.07 4.87
N MET A 161 10.21 11.30 4.14
CA MET A 161 9.16 10.46 4.72
C MET A 161 9.77 9.17 5.29
N PRO A 162 9.53 8.87 6.58
CA PRO A 162 10.12 7.68 7.18
C PRO A 162 9.44 6.40 6.70
N ARG A 163 10.20 5.30 6.67
CA ARG A 163 9.73 3.93 6.49
C ARG A 163 8.88 3.70 5.24
N ILE A 164 9.13 4.36 4.14
CA ILE A 164 8.54 3.95 2.87
C ILE A 164 9.18 2.61 2.49
N GLU A 165 8.37 1.58 2.38
CA GLU A 165 8.79 0.23 2.00
C GLU A 165 8.15 -0.21 0.69
N ARG A 166 7.11 0.51 0.26
CA ARG A 166 6.41 0.22 -0.98
C ARG A 166 5.81 1.47 -1.60
N PHE A 167 5.84 1.52 -2.90
CA PHE A 167 5.11 2.50 -3.68
C PHE A 167 3.96 1.83 -4.45
N HIS A 168 2.81 2.49 -4.48
CA HIS A 168 1.75 2.17 -5.43
C HIS A 168 1.81 3.15 -6.59
N LEU A 169 1.95 2.63 -7.79
CA LEU A 169 1.79 3.35 -9.05
C LEU A 169 0.43 2.99 -9.64
N ARG A 170 -0.41 3.98 -9.88
CA ARG A 170 -1.74 3.70 -10.40
C ARG A 170 -2.12 4.60 -11.55
N GLY A 171 -3.00 4.10 -12.44
CA GLY A 171 -3.65 4.89 -13.46
C GLY A 171 -4.49 6.02 -12.88
N VAL A 172 -4.72 7.06 -13.69
CA VAL A 172 -5.57 8.21 -13.31
C VAL A 172 -6.99 7.73 -13.01
N ASP A 173 -7.49 6.80 -13.83
CA ASP A 173 -8.71 6.03 -13.57
C ASP A 173 -8.35 4.55 -13.37
N ALA A 174 -9.04 3.90 -12.44
CA ALA A 174 -8.77 2.51 -12.10
C ALA A 174 -8.89 1.53 -13.29
N GLU A 175 -9.51 1.95 -14.38
CA GLU A 175 -9.71 1.17 -15.61
C GLU A 175 -8.76 1.55 -16.75
N GLU A 176 -7.90 2.57 -16.55
CA GLU A 176 -6.96 2.98 -17.58
C GLU A 176 -5.76 2.05 -17.69
N PRO A 177 -5.30 1.79 -18.93
CA PRO A 177 -4.07 1.08 -19.17
C PRO A 177 -2.86 1.82 -18.60
N PHE A 178 -1.75 1.10 -18.42
CA PHE A 178 -0.48 1.74 -18.13
C PHE A 178 -0.09 2.71 -19.25
N ASP A 179 0.06 3.97 -18.92
CA ASP A 179 0.51 5.01 -19.84
C ASP A 179 1.55 5.89 -19.14
N VAL A 180 2.80 5.72 -19.55
CA VAL A 180 3.96 6.46 -19.00
C VAL A 180 3.76 7.98 -19.08
N LYS A 181 3.11 8.49 -20.12
CA LYS A 181 2.90 9.93 -20.29
C LYS A 181 1.91 10.47 -19.25
N ARG A 182 0.84 9.73 -19.00
CA ARG A 182 -0.18 10.08 -17.99
C ARG A 182 0.36 9.92 -16.57
N MET A 183 1.25 8.96 -16.36
CA MET A 183 1.90 8.69 -15.08
C MET A 183 3.23 9.44 -14.90
N ALA A 184 3.60 10.33 -15.82
CA ALA A 184 4.91 10.98 -15.83
C ALA A 184 5.27 11.65 -14.50
N SER A 185 4.30 12.29 -13.83
CA SER A 185 4.54 12.93 -12.53
C SER A 185 4.83 11.91 -11.42
N GLN A 186 4.12 10.78 -11.41
CA GLN A 186 4.34 9.69 -10.44
C GLN A 186 5.71 9.05 -10.68
N VAL A 187 6.02 8.74 -11.94
CA VAL A 187 7.33 8.20 -12.35
C VAL A 187 8.46 9.15 -11.96
N SER A 188 8.30 10.46 -12.23
CA SER A 188 9.30 11.45 -11.85
C SER A 188 9.52 11.56 -10.34
N LEU A 189 8.47 11.41 -9.53
CA LEU A 189 8.63 11.37 -8.08
C LEU A 189 9.41 10.15 -7.61
N LEU A 190 9.11 8.97 -8.17
CA LEU A 190 9.82 7.74 -7.85
C LEU A 190 11.28 7.80 -8.28
N ASP A 191 11.58 8.25 -9.51
CA ASP A 191 12.95 8.41 -9.99
C ASP A 191 13.78 9.27 -9.05
N ARG A 192 13.25 10.42 -8.66
CA ARG A 192 13.97 11.34 -7.77
C ARG A 192 14.12 10.78 -6.34
N TRP A 193 13.21 9.93 -5.88
CA TRP A 193 13.39 9.23 -4.62
C TRP A 193 14.52 8.20 -4.74
N LEU A 194 14.61 7.49 -5.86
CA LEU A 194 15.65 6.50 -6.15
C LEU A 194 17.04 7.12 -6.36
N ASP A 195 17.14 8.43 -6.63
CA ASP A 195 18.42 9.14 -6.61
C ASP A 195 19.07 9.16 -5.20
N TYR A 196 18.29 8.91 -4.14
CA TYR A 196 18.74 8.96 -2.75
C TYR A 196 18.71 7.60 -2.05
N TYR A 197 17.98 6.63 -2.56
CA TYR A 197 17.75 5.33 -1.92
C TYR A 197 18.01 4.18 -2.88
N ASP A 198 18.53 3.07 -2.32
CA ASP A 198 18.74 1.85 -3.08
C ASP A 198 17.39 1.25 -3.54
N PRO A 199 17.19 1.00 -4.84
CA PRO A 199 15.99 0.32 -5.34
C PRO A 199 15.71 -1.03 -4.66
N ALA A 200 16.74 -1.72 -4.15
CA ALA A 200 16.57 -3.02 -3.50
C ALA A 200 15.80 -2.96 -2.17
N VAL A 201 15.67 -1.78 -1.57
CA VAL A 201 15.00 -1.61 -0.26
C VAL A 201 13.52 -1.29 -0.37
N VAL A 202 12.98 -1.17 -1.58
CA VAL A 202 11.57 -0.79 -1.80
C VAL A 202 10.91 -1.67 -2.83
N ASP A 203 9.62 -1.93 -2.62
CA ASP A 203 8.75 -2.62 -3.57
C ASP A 203 7.92 -1.61 -4.37
N LEU A 204 7.55 -1.98 -5.60
CA LEU A 204 6.67 -1.20 -6.45
C LEU A 204 5.50 -2.06 -6.90
N THR A 205 4.28 -1.65 -6.57
CA THR A 205 3.06 -2.30 -7.04
C THR A 205 2.37 -1.43 -8.09
N PHE A 206 1.97 -2.05 -9.18
CA PHE A 206 1.06 -1.43 -10.13
C PHE A 206 -0.38 -1.75 -9.73
N GLU A 207 -1.12 -0.72 -9.35
CA GLU A 207 -2.53 -0.80 -9.02
C GLU A 207 -3.39 -0.35 -10.20
N SER A 208 -4.01 -1.29 -10.89
CA SER A 208 -4.90 -1.01 -12.02
C SER A 208 -6.01 -2.05 -12.08
N ARG A 209 -7.14 -1.66 -12.66
CA ARG A 209 -8.24 -2.55 -13.05
C ARG A 209 -8.22 -2.86 -14.53
N ALA A 210 -7.22 -2.39 -15.24
CA ALA A 210 -7.09 -2.59 -16.68
C ALA A 210 -6.90 -4.07 -17.02
N ALA A 211 -7.36 -4.47 -18.19
CA ALA A 211 -7.27 -5.83 -18.70
C ALA A 211 -5.81 -6.30 -18.90
N ASP A 212 -5.62 -7.60 -18.93
CA ASP A 212 -4.34 -8.35 -18.93
C ASP A 212 -3.21 -7.85 -19.86
N SER A 213 -3.51 -7.06 -20.88
CA SER A 213 -2.48 -6.59 -21.83
C SER A 213 -1.60 -5.48 -21.28
N HIS A 214 -2.11 -4.70 -20.33
CA HIS A 214 -1.46 -3.45 -19.91
C HIS A 214 -0.44 -3.61 -18.79
N TYR A 215 -0.54 -4.66 -17.98
CA TYR A 215 0.48 -4.92 -16.97
C TYR A 215 1.83 -5.30 -17.58
N ARG A 216 1.85 -5.91 -18.77
CA ARG A 216 3.10 -6.26 -19.46
C ARG A 216 3.90 -5.01 -19.84
N GLU A 217 3.23 -4.00 -20.35
CA GLU A 217 3.87 -2.71 -20.65
C GLU A 217 4.47 -2.08 -19.40
N PHE A 218 3.78 -2.20 -18.27
CA PHE A 218 4.31 -1.76 -16.98
C PHE A 218 5.55 -2.57 -16.56
N ILE A 219 5.51 -3.90 -16.63
CA ILE A 219 6.66 -4.75 -16.28
C ILE A 219 7.86 -4.40 -17.14
N ASP A 220 7.69 -4.38 -18.47
CA ASP A 220 8.75 -4.05 -19.41
C ASP A 220 9.31 -2.63 -19.19
N PHE A 221 8.48 -1.71 -18.76
CA PHE A 221 8.92 -0.36 -18.41
C PHE A 221 9.71 -0.35 -17.11
N ALA A 222 9.20 -0.99 -16.06
CA ALA A 222 9.82 -1.04 -14.74
C ALA A 222 11.19 -1.71 -14.79
N ASP A 223 11.30 -2.85 -15.47
CA ASP A 223 12.56 -3.57 -15.64
C ASP A 223 13.61 -2.72 -16.35
N ARG A 224 13.26 -2.10 -17.46
CA ARG A 224 14.21 -1.25 -18.20
C ARG A 224 14.61 0.00 -17.45
N ARG A 225 13.76 0.52 -16.56
CA ARG A 225 14.02 1.80 -15.91
C ARG A 225 14.66 1.66 -14.55
N TRP A 226 14.27 0.67 -13.78
CA TRP A 226 14.60 0.59 -12.36
C TRP A 226 15.35 -0.69 -11.95
N ASN A 227 15.36 -1.71 -12.80
CA ASN A 227 16.05 -2.99 -12.56
C ASN A 227 17.21 -3.27 -13.54
N ALA A 228 17.53 -2.33 -14.43
CA ALA A 228 18.61 -2.47 -15.42
C ALA A 228 20.01 -2.27 -14.81
#